data_f4d4dc2e1e1b81624d52b9b72811bafb
#
_entry.id   f4d4dc2e1e1b81624d52b9b72811bafb
#
_cell.length_a   1.000
_cell.length_b   1.000
_cell.length_c   1.000
_cell.angle_alpha   90.00
_cell.angle_beta   90.00
_cell.angle_gamma   90.00
#
_symmetry.space_group_name_H-M   'P 1'
#
loop_
_entity.id
_entity.type
_entity.pdbx_description
1 polymer ?
#
loop_
_entity_poly.entity_id
_entity_poly.type
_entity_poly.pdbx_seq_one_letter_code
_entity_poly.pdbx_strand_id
1 'polypeptide(L)'
;MRALTKRFDDVVAVDAIDLDIADGEFFALLGPSGCGKTTTLRMIAGLEIPSAGSLKIYGDEVGTLPPNKRPVNTVFQNYALFPHMSIADNVAFGLKMQKTPKADITRRVGEAIELVRLSGMEHRRPNQLSGGQQQRVALARALVNRPKVLLLDEPLAALDLKLRQGMQFELKQLQREVGITFVFVTHDQEEALSMADRIGVMGDGELLQVGSPEEIYDQPVNRFVADFIGRSNFLPGTVEDAATVCLTNGTRVAVQHAGATGEAIALSLRPERVQIADRDATPDGHAHLDGTVSMVTFLGSGVVYQVALDWMTIEVRAENRPSVPRRDVGDAVSLWWRDDAVAVVPA
;
A
#
# COMPACT_ATOMS: atom_id res chain seq x y z
N MET A 1 -5.81 17.99 3.52
CA MET A 1 -4.82 18.30 4.56
C MET A 1 -3.84 19.30 3.99
N ARG A 2 -3.40 20.29 4.80
CA ARG A 2 -2.41 21.29 4.38
C ARG A 2 -1.43 21.54 5.50
N ALA A 3 -0.15 21.34 5.23
CA ALA A 3 0.96 21.43 6.19
C ALA A 3 0.64 20.76 7.54
N LEU A 4 -0.05 19.61 7.48
CA LEU A 4 -0.54 18.91 8.66
C LEU A 4 0.64 18.35 9.45
N THR A 5 0.79 18.82 10.70
CA THR A 5 1.94 18.49 11.55
C THR A 5 1.48 17.94 12.89
N LYS A 6 2.16 16.91 13.38
CA LYS A 6 2.01 16.40 14.76
C LYS A 6 3.35 16.24 15.43
N ARG A 7 3.49 16.85 16.58
CA ARG A 7 4.63 16.72 17.49
C ARG A 7 4.20 16.08 18.80
N PHE A 8 5.00 15.19 19.32
CA PHE A 8 4.91 14.66 20.66
C PHE A 8 6.23 15.00 21.36
N ASP A 9 6.20 15.93 22.28
CA ASP A 9 7.37 16.51 22.92
C ASP A 9 8.40 16.94 21.87
N ASP A 10 9.59 16.32 21.85
CA ASP A 10 10.66 16.63 20.91
C ASP A 10 10.58 15.82 19.60
N VAL A 11 9.63 14.87 19.46
CA VAL A 11 9.49 14.01 18.29
C VAL A 11 8.47 14.56 17.31
N VAL A 12 8.87 14.78 16.07
CA VAL A 12 7.95 15.10 14.96
C VAL A 12 7.46 13.79 14.36
N ALA A 13 6.23 13.41 14.68
CA ALA A 13 5.64 12.17 14.19
C ALA A 13 5.01 12.30 12.79
N VAL A 14 4.57 13.52 12.44
CA VAL A 14 4.07 13.88 11.10
C VAL A 14 4.56 15.30 10.81
N ASP A 15 5.24 15.50 9.69
CA ASP A 15 5.88 16.75 9.33
C ASP A 15 5.25 17.39 8.07
N ALA A 16 4.46 18.43 8.29
CA ALA A 16 3.92 19.34 7.29
C ALA A 16 3.33 18.66 6.04
N ILE A 17 2.62 17.54 6.17
CA ILE A 17 2.09 16.81 5.03
C ILE A 17 0.96 17.56 4.32
N ASP A 18 1.03 17.59 2.99
CA ASP A 18 -0.02 18.06 2.09
C ASP A 18 -0.65 16.87 1.37
N LEU A 19 -1.97 16.69 1.53
CA LEU A 19 -2.67 15.56 0.91
C LEU A 19 -4.12 15.92 0.62
N ASP A 20 -4.53 15.65 -0.62
CA ASP A 20 -5.93 15.66 -1.04
C ASP A 20 -6.39 14.21 -1.34
N ILE A 21 -7.50 13.83 -0.74
CA ILE A 21 -8.18 12.55 -0.98
C ILE A 21 -9.53 12.88 -1.60
N ALA A 22 -9.82 12.27 -2.75
CA ALA A 22 -11.06 12.53 -3.48
C ALA A 22 -12.28 11.87 -2.80
N ASP A 23 -13.46 12.37 -3.12
CA ASP A 23 -14.70 11.75 -2.66
C ASP A 23 -14.89 10.38 -3.31
N GLY A 24 -15.28 9.39 -2.50
CA GLY A 24 -15.45 8.01 -2.96
C GLY A 24 -14.15 7.26 -3.27
N GLU A 25 -12.98 7.82 -2.95
CA GLU A 25 -11.68 7.21 -3.19
C GLU A 25 -11.36 6.13 -2.13
N PHE A 26 -10.72 5.04 -2.54
CA PHE A 26 -10.07 4.09 -1.64
C PHE A 26 -8.58 4.46 -1.54
N PHE A 27 -8.22 5.21 -0.50
CA PHE A 27 -6.88 5.74 -0.32
C PHE A 27 -6.07 4.93 0.70
N ALA A 28 -4.84 4.55 0.35
CA ALA A 28 -3.91 3.87 1.24
C ALA A 28 -2.82 4.82 1.77
N LEU A 29 -2.58 4.81 3.08
CA LEU A 29 -1.33 5.30 3.67
C LEU A 29 -0.42 4.12 3.93
N LEU A 30 0.71 4.05 3.23
CA LEU A 30 1.67 2.96 3.24
C LEU A 30 3.04 3.45 3.73
N GLY A 31 3.79 2.62 4.45
CA GLY A 31 5.12 2.98 4.94
C GLY A 31 5.57 2.07 6.07
N PRO A 32 6.84 2.14 6.50
CA PRO A 32 7.37 1.33 7.60
C PRO A 32 6.72 1.68 8.94
N SER A 33 6.94 0.83 9.95
CA SER A 33 6.47 1.09 11.31
C SER A 33 7.08 2.38 11.86
N GLY A 34 6.26 3.21 12.51
CA GLY A 34 6.72 4.47 13.10
C GLY A 34 6.78 5.68 12.17
N CYS A 35 6.53 5.55 10.86
CA CYS A 35 6.61 6.68 9.91
C CYS A 35 5.42 7.67 9.97
N GLY A 36 4.50 7.58 10.94
CA GLY A 36 3.43 8.57 11.13
C GLY A 36 2.05 8.20 10.59
N LYS A 37 1.84 7.06 9.90
CA LYS A 37 0.56 6.63 9.30
C LYS A 37 -0.61 6.61 10.30
N THR A 38 -0.47 5.82 11.38
CA THR A 38 -1.50 5.72 12.43
C THR A 38 -1.73 7.06 13.12
N THR A 39 -0.70 7.88 13.29
CA THR A 39 -0.83 9.24 13.83
C THR A 39 -1.66 10.11 12.90
N THR A 40 -1.41 10.06 11.59
CA THR A 40 -2.20 10.77 10.57
C THR A 40 -3.66 10.29 10.60
N LEU A 41 -3.89 8.98 10.62
CA LEU A 41 -5.25 8.42 10.72
C LEU A 41 -5.97 8.90 12.00
N ARG A 42 -5.26 8.92 13.14
CA ARG A 42 -5.80 9.40 14.42
C ARG A 42 -6.11 10.90 14.41
N MET A 43 -5.32 11.70 13.70
CA MET A 43 -5.63 13.12 13.48
C MET A 43 -6.92 13.27 12.64
N ILE A 44 -7.11 12.48 11.59
CA ILE A 44 -8.35 12.50 10.80
C ILE A 44 -9.54 12.04 11.65
N ALA A 45 -9.36 11.01 12.49
CA ALA A 45 -10.39 10.52 13.41
C ALA A 45 -10.75 11.50 14.53
N GLY A 46 -9.90 12.48 14.83
CA GLY A 46 -10.04 13.40 15.96
C GLY A 46 -9.60 12.81 17.29
N LEU A 47 -8.89 11.70 17.27
CA LEU A 47 -8.28 11.06 18.45
C LEU A 47 -6.96 11.73 18.83
N GLU A 48 -6.34 12.43 17.86
CA GLU A 48 -5.19 13.30 18.06
C GLU A 48 -5.48 14.68 17.47
N ILE A 49 -5.04 15.72 18.15
CA ILE A 49 -5.16 17.10 17.65
C ILE A 49 -3.86 17.43 16.92
N PRO A 50 -3.91 17.95 15.68
CA PRO A 50 -2.73 18.46 14.98
C PRO A 50 -2.00 19.52 15.81
N SER A 51 -0.67 19.54 15.76
CA SER A 51 0.14 20.59 16.38
C SER A 51 0.19 21.85 15.52
N ALA A 52 0.07 21.68 14.18
CA ALA A 52 -0.01 22.76 13.20
C ALA A 52 -0.71 22.27 11.92
N GLY A 53 -0.99 23.20 11.00
CA GLY A 53 -1.64 22.93 9.73
C GLY A 53 -3.16 22.91 9.80
N SER A 54 -3.80 22.48 8.70
CA SER A 54 -5.26 22.47 8.52
C SER A 54 -5.71 21.08 8.04
N LEU A 55 -6.82 20.62 8.65
CA LEU A 55 -7.49 19.37 8.28
C LEU A 55 -8.95 19.65 7.95
N LYS A 56 -9.32 19.48 6.69
CA LYS A 56 -10.69 19.65 6.22
C LYS A 56 -11.30 18.34 5.74
N ILE A 57 -12.58 18.14 6.04
CA ILE A 57 -13.39 17.04 5.52
C ILE A 57 -14.61 17.67 4.83
N TYR A 58 -14.74 17.44 3.51
CA TYR A 58 -15.76 18.07 2.66
C TYR A 58 -15.81 19.62 2.78
N GLY A 59 -14.63 20.24 2.89
CA GLY A 59 -14.48 21.69 2.98
C GLY A 59 -14.57 22.25 4.41
N ASP A 60 -15.13 21.52 5.36
CA ASP A 60 -15.27 21.93 6.75
C ASP A 60 -13.98 21.67 7.55
N GLU A 61 -13.48 22.67 8.27
CA GLU A 61 -12.31 22.54 9.15
C GLU A 61 -12.66 21.67 10.36
N VAL A 62 -11.95 20.56 10.53
CA VAL A 62 -12.22 19.59 11.59
C VAL A 62 -11.03 19.35 12.53
N GLY A 63 -9.90 20.01 12.32
CA GLY A 63 -8.65 19.75 13.05
C GLY A 63 -8.79 19.74 14.57
N THR A 64 -9.62 20.63 15.12
CA THR A 64 -9.86 20.75 16.57
C THR A 64 -11.18 20.12 17.03
N LEU A 65 -12.00 19.57 16.11
CA LEU A 65 -13.27 18.95 16.49
C LEU A 65 -13.05 17.59 17.18
N PRO A 66 -13.79 17.27 18.23
CA PRO A 66 -13.72 15.96 18.87
C PRO A 66 -14.27 14.85 17.93
N PRO A 67 -13.89 13.56 18.16
CA PRO A 67 -14.25 12.45 17.28
C PRO A 67 -15.76 12.32 16.98
N ASN A 68 -16.59 12.53 18.00
CA ASN A 68 -18.05 12.38 17.89
C ASN A 68 -18.75 13.49 17.08
N LYS A 69 -18.02 14.55 16.71
CA LYS A 69 -18.53 15.64 15.84
C LYS A 69 -18.01 15.58 14.42
N ARG A 70 -17.14 14.62 14.10
CA ARG A 70 -16.60 14.44 12.75
C ARG A 70 -17.45 13.47 11.95
N PRO A 71 -17.62 13.68 10.65
CA PRO A 71 -18.39 12.76 9.78
C PRO A 71 -17.57 11.53 9.39
N VAL A 72 -16.82 10.97 10.32
CA VAL A 72 -15.94 9.81 10.12
C VAL A 72 -16.23 8.71 11.12
N ASN A 73 -15.95 7.47 10.76
CA ASN A 73 -15.89 6.34 11.68
C ASN A 73 -14.59 5.56 11.49
N THR A 74 -14.12 4.92 12.55
CA THR A 74 -12.86 4.15 12.53
C THR A 74 -13.12 2.68 12.84
N VAL A 75 -12.50 1.81 12.07
CA VAL A 75 -12.32 0.38 12.38
C VAL A 75 -10.87 0.21 12.83
N PHE A 76 -10.69 -0.23 14.07
CA PHE A 76 -9.38 -0.43 14.69
C PHE A 76 -8.83 -1.83 14.35
N GLN A 77 -7.52 -1.99 14.42
CA GLN A 77 -6.79 -3.23 14.14
C GLN A 77 -7.33 -4.46 14.91
N ASN A 78 -7.73 -4.29 16.17
CA ASN A 78 -8.32 -5.33 17.02
C ASN A 78 -9.84 -5.39 16.96
N TYR A 79 -10.45 -4.69 15.97
CA TYR A 79 -11.90 -4.55 15.76
C TYR A 79 -12.67 -3.89 16.91
N ALA A 80 -12.14 -3.85 18.13
CA ALA A 80 -12.70 -3.24 19.34
C ALA A 80 -14.20 -3.57 19.54
N LEU A 81 -14.60 -4.82 19.29
CA LEU A 81 -15.98 -5.27 19.53
C LEU A 81 -16.25 -5.38 21.03
N PHE A 82 -17.48 -5.08 21.42
CA PHE A 82 -17.95 -5.27 22.80
C PHE A 82 -18.24 -6.75 23.04
N PRO A 83 -17.41 -7.47 23.82
CA PRO A 83 -17.50 -8.94 23.90
C PRO A 83 -18.76 -9.45 24.61
N HIS A 84 -19.39 -8.62 25.46
CA HIS A 84 -20.60 -8.93 26.19
C HIS A 84 -21.89 -8.64 25.41
N MET A 85 -21.80 -7.95 24.28
CA MET A 85 -22.93 -7.57 23.42
C MET A 85 -23.10 -8.58 22.27
N SER A 86 -24.34 -8.72 21.77
CA SER A 86 -24.63 -9.43 20.52
C SER A 86 -24.07 -8.66 19.30
N ILE A 87 -24.05 -9.29 18.12
CA ILE A 87 -23.72 -8.62 16.85
C ILE A 87 -24.66 -7.43 16.63
N ALA A 88 -25.97 -7.66 16.73
CA ALA A 88 -26.96 -6.59 16.54
C ALA A 88 -26.75 -5.44 17.53
N ASP A 89 -26.42 -5.72 18.81
CA ASP A 89 -26.15 -4.68 19.79
C ASP A 89 -24.85 -3.92 19.53
N ASN A 90 -23.79 -4.61 19.09
CA ASN A 90 -22.56 -3.99 18.64
C ASN A 90 -22.82 -3.00 17.50
N VAL A 91 -23.55 -3.42 16.47
CA VAL A 91 -23.89 -2.55 15.33
C VAL A 91 -24.79 -1.40 15.76
N ALA A 92 -25.80 -1.66 16.61
CA ALA A 92 -26.74 -0.66 17.10
C ALA A 92 -26.10 0.40 18.02
N PHE A 93 -24.94 0.14 18.58
CA PHE A 93 -24.37 0.94 19.67
C PHE A 93 -24.28 2.44 19.35
N GLY A 94 -23.70 2.79 18.19
CA GLY A 94 -23.56 4.19 17.78
C GLY A 94 -24.91 4.90 17.62
N LEU A 95 -25.90 4.22 17.02
CA LEU A 95 -27.25 4.78 16.86
C LEU A 95 -27.97 4.99 18.20
N LYS A 96 -27.75 4.07 19.18
CA LYS A 96 -28.28 4.23 20.54
C LYS A 96 -27.70 5.46 21.24
N MET A 97 -26.39 5.70 21.07
CA MET A 97 -25.72 6.89 21.62
C MET A 97 -26.22 8.19 20.98
N GLN A 98 -26.57 8.16 19.71
CA GLN A 98 -27.19 9.28 18.98
C GLN A 98 -28.68 9.47 19.31
N LYS A 99 -29.27 8.64 20.20
CA LYS A 99 -30.69 8.66 20.54
C LYS A 99 -31.63 8.47 19.32
N THR A 100 -31.19 7.70 18.33
CA THR A 100 -31.98 7.39 17.13
C THR A 100 -33.26 6.64 17.52
N PRO A 101 -34.43 6.89 16.86
CA PRO A 101 -35.67 6.18 17.14
C PRO A 101 -35.51 4.65 16.96
N LYS A 102 -36.18 3.86 17.85
CA LYS A 102 -36.02 2.39 17.87
C LYS A 102 -36.34 1.71 16.52
N ALA A 103 -37.37 2.19 15.83
CA ALA A 103 -37.74 1.64 14.51
C ALA A 103 -36.62 1.84 13.48
N ASP A 104 -35.98 3.02 13.47
CA ASP A 104 -34.85 3.31 12.59
C ASP A 104 -33.59 2.49 12.96
N ILE A 105 -33.34 2.30 14.25
CA ILE A 105 -32.25 1.42 14.71
C ILE A 105 -32.46 0.01 14.15
N THR A 106 -33.64 -0.57 14.32
CA THR A 106 -33.92 -1.94 13.84
C THR A 106 -33.71 -2.05 12.34
N ARG A 107 -34.24 -1.13 11.56
CA ARG A 107 -34.10 -1.10 10.09
C ARG A 107 -32.63 -0.95 9.68
N ARG A 108 -31.92 0.06 10.18
CA ARG A 108 -30.51 0.35 9.79
C ARG A 108 -29.55 -0.74 10.22
N VAL A 109 -29.78 -1.37 11.38
CA VAL A 109 -28.97 -2.52 11.85
C VAL A 109 -29.18 -3.71 10.92
N GLY A 110 -30.42 -4.00 10.53
CA GLY A 110 -30.72 -5.07 9.56
C GLY A 110 -30.02 -4.84 8.23
N GLU A 111 -30.17 -3.65 7.64
CA GLU A 111 -29.48 -3.23 6.41
C GLU A 111 -27.95 -3.38 6.50
N ALA A 112 -27.35 -2.94 7.63
CA ALA A 112 -25.90 -3.02 7.82
C ALA A 112 -25.38 -4.45 7.99
N ILE A 113 -26.15 -5.34 8.65
CA ILE A 113 -25.80 -6.76 8.82
C ILE A 113 -25.92 -7.51 7.50
N GLU A 114 -26.94 -7.20 6.70
CA GLU A 114 -27.13 -7.76 5.37
C GLU A 114 -25.99 -7.33 4.42
N LEU A 115 -25.62 -6.05 4.41
CA LEU A 115 -24.53 -5.49 3.62
C LEU A 115 -23.20 -6.24 3.84
N VAL A 116 -22.89 -6.64 5.08
CA VAL A 116 -21.67 -7.40 5.41
C VAL A 116 -21.89 -8.92 5.39
N ARG A 117 -23.01 -9.42 4.88
CA ARG A 117 -23.33 -10.85 4.73
C ARG A 117 -23.30 -11.64 6.04
N LEU A 118 -23.85 -11.07 7.11
CA LEU A 118 -23.96 -11.72 8.42
C LEU A 118 -25.42 -11.99 8.85
N SER A 119 -26.38 -11.96 7.93
CA SER A 119 -27.79 -12.27 8.20
C SER A 119 -27.94 -13.66 8.86
N GLY A 120 -28.80 -13.74 9.89
CA GLY A 120 -29.01 -14.95 10.70
C GLY A 120 -28.00 -15.13 11.84
N MET A 121 -27.05 -14.19 12.02
CA MET A 121 -26.05 -14.25 13.10
C MET A 121 -26.25 -13.14 14.16
N GLU A 122 -27.32 -12.37 14.08
CA GLU A 122 -27.59 -11.15 14.88
C GLU A 122 -27.46 -11.37 16.39
N HIS A 123 -27.83 -12.55 16.86
CA HIS A 123 -27.84 -12.90 18.29
C HIS A 123 -26.51 -13.47 18.82
N ARG A 124 -25.56 -13.79 17.91
CA ARG A 124 -24.25 -14.31 18.32
C ARG A 124 -23.43 -13.22 19.00
N ARG A 125 -22.46 -13.64 19.81
CA ARG A 125 -21.45 -12.77 20.43
C ARG A 125 -20.12 -12.85 19.68
N PRO A 126 -19.23 -11.85 19.80
CA PRO A 126 -17.95 -11.83 19.11
C PRO A 126 -17.10 -13.09 19.29
N ASN A 127 -17.09 -13.70 20.47
CA ASN A 127 -16.33 -14.92 20.75
C ASN A 127 -16.84 -16.18 20.03
N GLN A 128 -18.00 -16.10 19.38
CA GLN A 128 -18.60 -17.18 18.57
C GLN A 128 -18.34 -17.00 17.07
N LEU A 129 -17.48 -16.04 16.70
CA LEU A 129 -17.20 -15.64 15.33
C LEU A 129 -15.74 -15.90 14.96
N SER A 130 -15.50 -16.22 13.67
CA SER A 130 -14.15 -16.20 13.10
C SER A 130 -13.61 -14.76 13.01
N GLY A 131 -12.29 -14.58 12.86
CA GLY A 131 -11.66 -13.26 12.73
C GLY A 131 -12.26 -12.42 11.60
N GLY A 132 -12.48 -13.00 10.42
CA GLY A 132 -13.12 -12.30 9.30
C GLY A 132 -14.60 -11.93 9.58
N GLN A 133 -15.34 -12.76 10.32
CA GLN A 133 -16.69 -12.40 10.76
C GLN A 133 -16.68 -11.26 11.77
N GLN A 134 -15.72 -11.23 12.70
CA GLN A 134 -15.56 -10.12 13.65
C GLN A 134 -15.24 -8.81 12.93
N GLN A 135 -14.37 -8.86 11.91
CA GLN A 135 -14.08 -7.72 11.06
C GLN A 135 -15.33 -7.18 10.36
N ARG A 136 -16.15 -8.05 9.76
CA ARG A 136 -17.41 -7.64 9.13
C ARG A 136 -18.38 -7.02 10.13
N VAL A 137 -18.45 -7.49 11.38
CA VAL A 137 -19.23 -6.82 12.43
C VAL A 137 -18.70 -5.42 12.73
N ALA A 138 -17.38 -5.24 12.81
CA ALA A 138 -16.77 -3.93 13.02
C ALA A 138 -17.06 -2.95 11.85
N LEU A 139 -17.02 -3.46 10.62
CA LEU A 139 -17.40 -2.69 9.42
C LEU A 139 -18.89 -2.29 9.48
N ALA A 140 -19.81 -3.23 9.77
CA ALA A 140 -21.23 -2.92 9.91
C ALA A 140 -21.48 -1.87 11.00
N ARG A 141 -20.80 -1.99 12.17
CA ARG A 141 -20.88 -1.03 13.27
C ARG A 141 -20.40 0.37 12.84
N ALA A 142 -19.38 0.45 12.01
CA ALA A 142 -18.88 1.72 11.50
C ALA A 142 -19.81 2.32 10.44
N LEU A 143 -20.30 1.51 9.51
CA LEU A 143 -21.12 1.93 8.37
C LEU A 143 -22.56 2.30 8.76
N VAL A 144 -23.12 1.69 9.81
CA VAL A 144 -24.49 1.94 10.26
C VAL A 144 -24.74 3.42 10.59
N ASN A 145 -23.68 4.17 10.98
CA ASN A 145 -23.75 5.60 11.28
C ASN A 145 -23.74 6.48 10.00
N ARG A 146 -23.58 5.88 8.81
CA ARG A 146 -23.50 6.57 7.51
C ARG A 146 -22.42 7.67 7.50
N PRO A 147 -21.16 7.31 7.82
CA PRO A 147 -20.08 8.28 7.78
C PRO A 147 -19.81 8.72 6.34
N LYS A 148 -19.21 9.91 6.17
CA LYS A 148 -18.68 10.36 4.88
C LYS A 148 -17.33 9.70 4.57
N VAL A 149 -16.53 9.41 5.59
CA VAL A 149 -15.22 8.76 5.47
C VAL A 149 -15.12 7.59 6.45
N LEU A 150 -14.71 6.44 5.97
CA LEU A 150 -14.36 5.27 6.78
C LEU A 150 -12.85 5.17 6.92
N LEU A 151 -12.37 5.15 8.16
CA LEU A 151 -10.97 5.01 8.50
C LEU A 151 -10.69 3.57 8.94
N LEU A 152 -9.65 2.95 8.40
CA LEU A 152 -9.28 1.56 8.68
C LEU A 152 -7.82 1.52 9.17
N ASP A 153 -7.61 1.16 10.42
CA ASP A 153 -6.27 1.05 11.02
C ASP A 153 -5.81 -0.40 10.97
N GLU A 154 -4.94 -0.75 10.01
CA GLU A 154 -4.41 -2.09 9.74
C GLU A 154 -5.51 -3.18 9.73
N PRO A 155 -6.57 -3.04 8.92
CA PRO A 155 -7.77 -3.85 9.06
C PRO A 155 -7.56 -5.35 8.82
N LEU A 156 -6.51 -5.76 8.12
CA LEU A 156 -6.25 -7.13 7.71
C LEU A 156 -5.09 -7.80 8.47
N ALA A 157 -4.39 -7.07 9.34
CA ALA A 157 -3.17 -7.53 9.99
C ALA A 157 -3.36 -8.80 10.87
N ALA A 158 -4.55 -8.99 11.44
CA ALA A 158 -4.86 -10.12 12.32
C ALA A 158 -5.31 -11.40 11.58
N LEU A 159 -5.36 -11.38 10.23
CA LEU A 159 -5.87 -12.48 9.42
C LEU A 159 -4.74 -13.33 8.82
N ASP A 160 -5.00 -14.63 8.66
CA ASP A 160 -4.13 -15.50 7.87
C ASP A 160 -4.15 -15.12 6.37
N LEU A 161 -3.13 -15.56 5.61
CA LEU A 161 -2.93 -15.15 4.22
C LEU A 161 -4.15 -15.39 3.33
N LYS A 162 -4.78 -16.59 3.42
CA LYS A 162 -5.91 -16.94 2.55
C LYS A 162 -7.15 -16.11 2.87
N LEU A 163 -7.42 -15.90 4.15
CA LEU A 163 -8.53 -15.07 4.61
C LEU A 163 -8.30 -13.61 4.28
N ARG A 164 -7.05 -13.12 4.40
CA ARG A 164 -6.63 -11.76 4.04
C ARG A 164 -6.93 -11.45 2.58
N GLN A 165 -6.50 -12.32 1.65
CA GLN A 165 -6.77 -12.16 0.21
C GLN A 165 -8.27 -12.10 -0.11
N GLY A 166 -9.08 -12.97 0.53
CA GLY A 166 -10.54 -12.91 0.38
C GLY A 166 -11.13 -11.60 0.90
N MET A 167 -10.65 -11.11 2.05
CA MET A 167 -11.14 -9.87 2.66
C MET A 167 -10.71 -8.60 1.90
N GLN A 168 -9.56 -8.59 1.24
CA GLN A 168 -9.14 -7.50 0.34
C GLN A 168 -10.20 -7.27 -0.76
N PHE A 169 -10.58 -8.34 -1.44
CA PHE A 169 -11.60 -8.27 -2.48
C PHE A 169 -12.96 -7.81 -1.93
N GLU A 170 -13.37 -8.35 -0.78
CA GLU A 170 -14.64 -7.96 -0.15
C GLU A 170 -14.65 -6.50 0.29
N LEU A 171 -13.55 -5.98 0.85
CA LEU A 171 -13.45 -4.57 1.23
C LEU A 171 -13.54 -3.63 0.02
N LYS A 172 -12.87 -3.97 -1.09
CA LYS A 172 -12.95 -3.19 -2.33
C LYS A 172 -14.38 -3.22 -2.90
N GLN A 173 -15.05 -4.39 -2.88
CA GLN A 173 -16.44 -4.51 -3.32
C GLN A 173 -17.37 -3.70 -2.41
N LEU A 174 -17.21 -3.80 -1.09
CA LEU A 174 -18.01 -3.07 -0.12
C LEU A 174 -17.88 -1.55 -0.31
N GLN A 175 -16.66 -1.04 -0.50
CA GLN A 175 -16.42 0.38 -0.74
C GLN A 175 -17.14 0.88 -2.00
N ARG A 176 -17.08 0.10 -3.10
CA ARG A 176 -17.82 0.43 -4.35
C ARG A 176 -19.33 0.44 -4.15
N GLU A 177 -19.86 -0.50 -3.37
CA GLU A 177 -21.30 -0.61 -3.09
C GLU A 177 -21.80 0.55 -2.22
N VAL A 178 -21.02 0.95 -1.20
CA VAL A 178 -21.37 2.04 -0.29
C VAL A 178 -21.09 3.41 -0.89
N GLY A 179 -20.08 3.53 -1.76
CA GLY A 179 -19.73 4.75 -2.50
C GLY A 179 -19.15 5.88 -1.65
N ILE A 180 -18.61 5.61 -0.45
CA ILE A 180 -17.96 6.61 0.42
C ILE A 180 -16.44 6.49 0.35
N THR A 181 -15.75 7.53 0.82
CA THR A 181 -14.28 7.52 0.90
C THR A 181 -13.79 6.56 1.97
N PHE A 182 -12.83 5.68 1.62
CA PHE A 182 -12.11 4.83 2.55
C PHE A 182 -10.66 5.30 2.65
N VAL A 183 -10.16 5.46 3.87
CA VAL A 183 -8.74 5.72 4.13
C VAL A 183 -8.21 4.62 5.02
N PHE A 184 -7.26 3.85 4.52
CA PHE A 184 -6.69 2.77 5.31
C PHE A 184 -5.18 2.91 5.47
N VAL A 185 -4.70 2.44 6.61
CA VAL A 185 -3.28 2.35 6.95
C VAL A 185 -2.87 0.89 6.85
N THR A 186 -1.75 0.64 6.21
CA THR A 186 -1.12 -0.68 6.17
C THR A 186 0.40 -0.55 6.11
N HIS A 187 1.10 -1.61 6.46
CA HIS A 187 2.52 -1.82 6.18
C HIS A 187 2.72 -2.91 5.11
N ASP A 188 1.63 -3.52 4.65
CA ASP A 188 1.64 -4.56 3.62
C ASP A 188 1.46 -3.91 2.23
N GLN A 189 2.47 -4.09 1.39
CA GLN A 189 2.52 -3.52 0.04
C GLN A 189 1.47 -4.16 -0.88
N GLU A 190 1.23 -5.49 -0.75
CA GLU A 190 0.25 -6.19 -1.57
C GLU A 190 -1.16 -5.68 -1.29
N GLU A 191 -1.48 -5.35 -0.03
CA GLU A 191 -2.75 -4.74 0.34
C GLU A 191 -2.93 -3.38 -0.34
N ALA A 192 -1.92 -2.50 -0.25
CA ALA A 192 -1.99 -1.18 -0.84
C ALA A 192 -2.13 -1.25 -2.36
N LEU A 193 -1.27 -2.04 -3.03
CA LEU A 193 -1.26 -2.18 -4.49
C LEU A 193 -2.56 -2.81 -5.04
N SER A 194 -3.18 -3.76 -4.29
CA SER A 194 -4.37 -4.47 -4.77
C SER A 194 -5.69 -3.73 -4.53
N MET A 195 -5.77 -2.93 -3.46
CA MET A 195 -7.03 -2.33 -3.04
C MET A 195 -7.14 -0.82 -3.32
N ALA A 196 -6.05 -0.07 -3.22
CA ALA A 196 -6.13 1.38 -3.31
C ALA A 196 -6.40 1.88 -4.74
N ASP A 197 -7.07 3.02 -4.84
CA ASP A 197 -7.14 3.81 -6.07
C ASP A 197 -5.91 4.73 -6.15
N ARG A 198 -5.45 5.24 -4.98
CA ARG A 198 -4.18 5.94 -4.83
C ARG A 198 -3.51 5.56 -3.50
N ILE A 199 -2.18 5.61 -3.52
CA ILE A 199 -1.31 5.28 -2.39
C ILE A 199 -0.51 6.54 -2.02
N GLY A 200 -0.46 6.86 -0.72
CA GLY A 200 0.50 7.80 -0.15
C GLY A 200 1.59 7.03 0.58
N VAL A 201 2.82 7.10 0.08
CA VAL A 201 3.97 6.47 0.73
C VAL A 201 4.57 7.42 1.74
N MET A 202 4.62 7.00 3.01
CA MET A 202 5.18 7.77 4.10
C MET A 202 6.54 7.21 4.54
N GLY A 203 7.48 8.12 4.84
CA GLY A 203 8.77 7.83 5.45
C GLY A 203 9.16 8.94 6.42
N ASP A 204 9.64 8.60 7.62
CA ASP A 204 10.16 9.52 8.64
C ASP A 204 9.25 10.74 8.95
N GLY A 205 7.94 10.53 8.95
CA GLY A 205 6.94 11.57 9.20
C GLY A 205 6.52 12.37 7.98
N GLU A 206 7.13 12.18 6.85
CA GLU A 206 6.87 12.88 5.59
C GLU A 206 6.02 12.05 4.63
N LEU A 207 5.31 12.71 3.73
CA LEU A 207 4.62 12.10 2.59
C LEU A 207 5.53 12.19 1.36
N LEU A 208 6.18 11.07 1.02
CA LEU A 208 7.24 11.04 0.01
C LEU A 208 6.68 11.01 -1.42
N GLN A 209 5.61 10.25 -1.64
CA GLN A 209 4.97 10.12 -2.96
C GLN A 209 3.49 9.82 -2.81
N VAL A 210 2.68 10.36 -3.71
CA VAL A 210 1.26 10.02 -3.87
C VAL A 210 0.99 9.74 -5.35
N GLY A 211 0.39 8.60 -5.64
CA GLY A 211 0.06 8.21 -7.03
C GLY A 211 -0.81 6.97 -7.09
N SER A 212 -1.19 6.53 -8.29
CA SER A 212 -1.82 5.25 -8.50
C SER A 212 -0.87 4.10 -8.11
N PRO A 213 -1.37 2.87 -7.86
CA PRO A 213 -0.52 1.71 -7.62
C PRO A 213 0.57 1.53 -8.68
N GLU A 214 0.20 1.70 -9.95
CA GLU A 214 1.12 1.59 -11.08
C GLU A 214 2.19 2.69 -11.06
N GLU A 215 1.81 3.96 -10.83
CA GLU A 215 2.76 5.07 -10.73
C GLU A 215 3.77 4.87 -9.59
N ILE A 216 3.31 4.45 -8.40
CA ILE A 216 4.19 4.19 -7.25
C ILE A 216 5.17 3.05 -7.53
N TYR A 217 4.71 2.00 -8.23
CA TYR A 217 5.52 0.82 -8.55
C TYR A 217 6.52 1.08 -9.68
N ASP A 218 6.06 1.75 -10.75
CA ASP A 218 6.81 1.90 -12.00
C ASP A 218 7.67 3.18 -12.03
N GLN A 219 7.25 4.22 -11.31
CA GLN A 219 7.89 5.54 -11.32
C GLN A 219 8.17 6.03 -9.88
N PRO A 220 8.94 5.28 -9.09
CA PRO A 220 9.29 5.70 -7.74
C PRO A 220 10.11 6.99 -7.76
N VAL A 221 9.75 7.97 -6.91
CA VAL A 221 10.43 9.27 -6.86
C VAL A 221 11.84 9.21 -6.28
N ASN A 222 12.15 8.17 -5.52
CA ASN A 222 13.46 7.98 -4.90
C ASN A 222 13.74 6.51 -4.60
N ARG A 223 14.97 6.23 -4.17
CA ARG A 223 15.43 4.87 -3.84
C ARG A 223 14.63 4.24 -2.70
N PHE A 224 14.24 5.03 -1.69
CA PHE A 224 13.43 4.52 -0.58
C PHE A 224 12.09 3.98 -1.07
N VAL A 225 11.35 4.73 -1.88
CA VAL A 225 10.07 4.26 -2.44
C VAL A 225 10.27 3.04 -3.33
N ALA A 226 11.32 3.04 -4.19
CA ALA A 226 11.63 1.91 -5.06
C ALA A 226 11.92 0.61 -4.29
N ASP A 227 12.67 0.69 -3.19
CA ASP A 227 13.05 -0.46 -2.35
C ASP A 227 11.90 -0.88 -1.43
N PHE A 228 11.15 0.11 -0.92
CA PHE A 228 10.02 -0.17 -0.04
C PHE A 228 8.85 -0.80 -0.79
N ILE A 229 8.60 -0.44 -2.06
CA ILE A 229 7.51 -1.00 -2.88
C ILE A 229 8.02 -2.16 -3.74
N GLY A 230 8.11 -3.33 -3.16
CA GLY A 230 8.65 -4.51 -3.84
C GLY A 230 10.18 -4.55 -3.83
N ARG A 231 10.74 -5.49 -4.57
CA ARG A 231 12.18 -5.62 -4.73
C ARG A 231 12.68 -4.84 -5.95
N SER A 232 13.86 -4.27 -5.86
CA SER A 232 14.50 -3.58 -6.99
C SER A 232 15.99 -3.86 -7.04
N ASN A 233 16.51 -4.04 -8.25
CA ASN A 233 17.93 -3.95 -8.50
C ASN A 233 18.30 -2.48 -8.73
N PHE A 234 19.29 -1.97 -8.02
CA PHE A 234 19.76 -0.59 -8.22
C PHE A 234 21.09 -0.62 -8.95
N LEU A 235 21.07 -0.24 -10.24
CA LEU A 235 22.25 -0.18 -11.07
C LEU A 235 22.82 1.25 -11.02
N PRO A 236 23.96 1.46 -10.34
CA PRO A 236 24.58 2.78 -10.27
C PRO A 236 25.13 3.20 -11.62
N GLY A 237 24.95 4.48 -11.95
CA GLY A 237 25.40 5.05 -13.20
C GLY A 237 25.50 6.55 -13.15
N THR A 238 25.90 7.13 -14.28
CA THR A 238 26.03 8.57 -14.48
C THR A 238 25.26 8.96 -15.75
N VAL A 239 24.54 10.05 -15.68
CA VAL A 239 23.84 10.62 -16.84
C VAL A 239 24.85 11.06 -17.89
N GLU A 240 24.80 10.47 -19.09
CA GLU A 240 25.67 10.83 -20.23
C GLU A 240 25.04 11.95 -21.06
N ASP A 241 23.74 11.84 -21.37
CA ASP A 241 22.93 12.84 -22.06
C ASP A 241 21.45 12.75 -21.63
N ALA A 242 20.55 13.47 -22.32
CA ALA A 242 19.12 13.55 -21.97
C ALA A 242 18.35 12.20 -22.04
N ALA A 243 18.91 11.18 -22.66
CA ALA A 243 18.25 9.89 -22.90
C ALA A 243 19.17 8.68 -22.63
N THR A 244 20.37 8.90 -22.09
CA THR A 244 21.36 7.84 -21.91
C THR A 244 22.01 7.93 -20.53
N VAL A 245 22.08 6.78 -19.85
CA VAL A 245 22.83 6.58 -18.61
C VAL A 245 23.97 5.59 -18.89
N CYS A 246 25.18 5.95 -18.49
CA CYS A 246 26.34 5.09 -18.49
C CYS A 246 26.46 4.41 -17.11
N LEU A 247 26.27 3.09 -17.05
CA LEU A 247 26.44 2.31 -15.84
C LEU A 247 27.92 2.27 -15.42
N THR A 248 28.17 1.91 -14.16
CA THR A 248 29.53 1.84 -13.60
C THR A 248 30.48 0.91 -14.39
N ASN A 249 29.94 -0.12 -15.06
CA ASN A 249 30.73 -1.04 -15.93
C ASN A 249 30.90 -0.52 -17.36
N GLY A 250 30.45 0.69 -17.70
CA GLY A 250 30.52 1.27 -19.04
C GLY A 250 29.36 0.93 -19.98
N THR A 251 28.39 0.10 -19.55
CA THR A 251 27.19 -0.21 -20.36
C THR A 251 26.30 1.03 -20.47
N ARG A 252 25.89 1.38 -21.69
CA ARG A 252 24.94 2.46 -21.95
C ARG A 252 23.52 1.93 -21.96
N VAL A 253 22.66 2.60 -21.20
CA VAL A 253 21.23 2.27 -21.09
C VAL A 253 20.41 3.46 -21.57
N ALA A 254 19.53 3.22 -22.55
CA ALA A 254 18.55 4.22 -22.97
C ALA A 254 17.47 4.36 -21.89
N VAL A 255 17.19 5.61 -21.44
CA VAL A 255 16.18 5.91 -20.44
C VAL A 255 15.44 7.19 -20.81
N GLN A 256 14.17 7.28 -20.43
CA GLN A 256 13.43 8.54 -20.46
C GLN A 256 13.68 9.33 -19.17
N HIS A 257 13.83 10.65 -19.27
CA HIS A 257 14.02 11.53 -18.12
C HIS A 257 15.31 11.28 -17.31
N ALA A 258 16.43 11.16 -18.00
CA ALA A 258 17.73 11.26 -17.33
C ALA A 258 17.92 12.66 -16.72
N GLY A 259 18.56 12.74 -15.55
CA GLY A 259 18.89 14.00 -14.87
C GLY A 259 19.88 14.88 -15.65
N ALA A 260 20.59 15.79 -14.99
CA ALA A 260 21.61 16.62 -15.64
C ALA A 260 22.84 15.80 -16.02
N THR A 261 23.47 16.09 -17.17
CA THR A 261 24.72 15.45 -17.62
C THR A 261 25.78 15.48 -16.53
N GLY A 262 26.37 14.32 -16.22
CA GLY A 262 27.37 14.16 -15.16
C GLY A 262 26.75 13.88 -13.77
N GLU A 263 25.43 13.86 -13.62
CA GLU A 263 24.75 13.55 -12.38
C GLU A 263 24.86 12.04 -12.07
N ALA A 264 25.22 11.72 -10.82
CA ALA A 264 25.20 10.36 -10.33
C ALA A 264 23.76 9.95 -9.98
N ILE A 265 23.31 8.82 -10.54
CA ILE A 265 21.95 8.28 -10.36
C ILE A 265 22.01 6.76 -10.18
N ALA A 266 20.89 6.15 -9.83
CA ALA A 266 20.71 4.72 -9.95
C ALA A 266 19.51 4.41 -10.85
N LEU A 267 19.63 3.36 -11.67
CA LEU A 267 18.49 2.78 -12.37
C LEU A 267 17.85 1.73 -11.46
N SER A 268 16.59 1.93 -11.14
CA SER A 268 15.75 0.95 -10.44
C SER A 268 15.17 -0.01 -11.47
N LEU A 269 15.55 -1.29 -11.38
CA LEU A 269 15.12 -2.35 -12.30
C LEU A 269 14.46 -3.49 -11.51
N ARG A 270 13.18 -3.73 -11.77
CA ARG A 270 12.42 -4.77 -11.08
C ARG A 270 12.91 -6.17 -11.49
N PRO A 271 13.07 -7.13 -10.54
CA PRO A 271 13.54 -8.49 -10.84
C PRO A 271 12.71 -9.24 -11.88
N GLU A 272 11.39 -9.03 -11.92
CA GLU A 272 10.47 -9.64 -12.88
C GLU A 272 10.51 -8.99 -14.28
N ARG A 273 11.15 -7.85 -14.44
CA ARG A 273 11.37 -7.17 -15.73
C ARG A 273 12.69 -7.55 -16.38
N VAL A 274 13.60 -8.19 -15.63
CA VAL A 274 14.84 -8.73 -16.15
C VAL A 274 14.58 -10.05 -16.85
N GLN A 275 14.99 -10.14 -18.10
CA GLN A 275 14.99 -11.38 -18.86
C GLN A 275 16.34 -12.08 -18.73
N ILE A 276 16.33 -13.40 -18.58
CA ILE A 276 17.53 -14.23 -18.49
C ILE A 276 17.61 -15.14 -19.71
N ALA A 277 18.70 -15.07 -20.45
CA ALA A 277 18.94 -15.82 -21.69
C ALA A 277 20.31 -16.52 -21.65
N ASP A 278 20.56 -17.41 -22.62
CA ASP A 278 21.89 -17.91 -22.89
C ASP A 278 22.80 -16.77 -23.35
N ARG A 279 24.10 -16.85 -23.07
CA ARG A 279 25.06 -15.75 -23.24
C ARG A 279 25.08 -15.13 -24.65
N ASP A 280 24.71 -15.86 -25.69
CA ASP A 280 24.72 -15.39 -27.06
C ASP A 280 23.30 -15.18 -27.66
N ALA A 281 22.26 -15.21 -26.83
CA ALA A 281 20.86 -15.16 -27.26
C ALA A 281 20.12 -13.86 -26.91
N THR A 282 20.84 -12.76 -26.67
CA THR A 282 20.26 -11.44 -26.38
C THR A 282 19.71 -10.80 -27.64
N PRO A 283 18.48 -10.22 -27.61
CA PRO A 283 17.94 -9.47 -28.75
C PRO A 283 18.80 -8.23 -29.05
N ASP A 284 19.02 -7.96 -30.34
CA ASP A 284 19.72 -6.76 -30.78
C ASP A 284 19.01 -5.48 -30.29
N GLY A 285 19.79 -4.48 -29.91
CA GLY A 285 19.29 -3.13 -29.57
C GLY A 285 18.88 -2.94 -28.12
N HIS A 286 18.99 -3.95 -27.25
CA HIS A 286 18.73 -3.81 -25.81
C HIS A 286 20.02 -3.76 -24.98
N ALA A 287 20.00 -3.00 -23.90
CA ALA A 287 21.06 -3.09 -22.90
C ALA A 287 21.10 -4.48 -22.29
N HIS A 288 22.30 -5.04 -22.15
CA HIS A 288 22.47 -6.37 -21.56
C HIS A 288 23.71 -6.42 -20.64
N LEU A 289 23.69 -7.36 -19.72
CA LEU A 289 24.76 -7.61 -18.76
C LEU A 289 25.03 -9.11 -18.68
N ASP A 290 26.29 -9.50 -18.85
CA ASP A 290 26.70 -10.89 -18.75
C ASP A 290 27.08 -11.24 -17.31
N GLY A 291 26.69 -12.43 -16.87
CA GLY A 291 26.96 -12.89 -15.52
C GLY A 291 26.89 -14.40 -15.38
N THR A 292 27.04 -14.83 -14.14
CA THR A 292 26.95 -16.26 -13.78
C THR A 292 25.91 -16.44 -12.69
N VAL A 293 25.05 -17.44 -12.82
CA VAL A 293 24.05 -17.78 -11.80
C VAL A 293 24.76 -18.27 -10.54
N SER A 294 24.62 -17.51 -9.45
CA SER A 294 25.23 -17.80 -8.15
C SER A 294 24.29 -18.51 -7.18
N MET A 295 22.97 -18.29 -7.30
CA MET A 295 21.93 -18.91 -6.47
C MET A 295 20.64 -19.09 -7.24
N VAL A 296 19.92 -20.19 -6.95
CA VAL A 296 18.59 -20.49 -7.50
C VAL A 296 17.64 -20.79 -6.35
N THR A 297 16.51 -20.07 -6.28
CA THR A 297 15.47 -20.28 -5.26
C THR A 297 14.14 -20.56 -5.93
N PHE A 298 13.55 -21.74 -5.68
CA PHE A 298 12.25 -22.11 -6.22
C PHE A 298 11.12 -21.67 -5.30
N LEU A 299 10.17 -20.88 -5.83
CA LEU A 299 9.02 -20.32 -5.09
C LEU A 299 7.67 -20.91 -5.52
N GLY A 300 7.64 -22.04 -6.23
CA GLY A 300 6.42 -22.63 -6.76
C GLY A 300 5.95 -21.93 -8.04
N SER A 301 5.35 -20.76 -7.96
CA SER A 301 4.90 -19.96 -9.11
C SER A 301 6.03 -19.34 -9.91
N GLY A 302 7.22 -19.22 -9.34
CA GLY A 302 8.39 -18.59 -9.96
C GLY A 302 9.69 -19.17 -9.47
N VAL A 303 10.78 -18.76 -10.14
CA VAL A 303 12.16 -19.04 -9.75
C VAL A 303 12.88 -17.70 -9.60
N VAL A 304 13.59 -17.53 -8.51
CA VAL A 304 14.46 -16.37 -8.27
C VAL A 304 15.90 -16.79 -8.47
N TYR A 305 16.58 -16.08 -9.35
CA TYR A 305 18.01 -16.24 -9.62
C TYR A 305 18.77 -15.08 -9.04
N GLN A 306 19.89 -15.34 -8.38
CA GLN A 306 20.93 -14.34 -8.11
C GLN A 306 22.01 -14.52 -9.17
N VAL A 307 22.25 -13.49 -9.96
CA VAL A 307 23.26 -13.51 -11.04
C VAL A 307 24.39 -12.59 -10.64
N ALA A 308 25.57 -13.17 -10.44
CA ALA A 308 26.79 -12.44 -10.14
C ALA A 308 27.37 -11.83 -11.41
N LEU A 309 27.50 -10.52 -11.44
CA LEU A 309 28.27 -9.75 -12.40
C LEU A 309 29.64 -9.43 -11.77
N ASP A 310 30.59 -8.94 -12.55
CA ASP A 310 31.93 -8.56 -12.05
C ASP A 310 31.89 -7.45 -10.99
N TRP A 311 30.82 -6.65 -10.95
CA TRP A 311 30.72 -5.44 -10.10
C TRP A 311 29.49 -5.40 -9.19
N MET A 312 28.51 -6.29 -9.38
CA MET A 312 27.34 -6.41 -8.49
C MET A 312 26.61 -7.76 -8.70
N THR A 313 25.60 -8.01 -7.86
CA THR A 313 24.67 -9.13 -8.07
C THR A 313 23.30 -8.59 -8.43
N ILE A 314 22.66 -9.18 -9.43
CA ILE A 314 21.30 -8.85 -9.88
C ILE A 314 20.35 -9.98 -9.52
N GLU A 315 19.22 -9.65 -8.92
CA GLU A 315 18.09 -10.57 -8.72
C GLU A 315 17.22 -10.60 -9.98
N VAL A 316 16.92 -11.80 -10.46
CA VAL A 316 16.00 -12.04 -11.58
C VAL A 316 14.87 -12.91 -11.10
N ARG A 317 13.63 -12.55 -11.40
CA ARG A 317 12.44 -13.35 -11.09
C ARG A 317 11.79 -13.84 -12.39
N ALA A 318 11.94 -15.13 -12.68
CA ALA A 318 11.33 -15.78 -13.83
C ALA A 318 10.07 -16.54 -13.41
N GLU A 319 9.06 -16.57 -14.28
CA GLU A 319 7.88 -17.41 -14.06
C GLU A 319 8.23 -18.90 -14.22
N ASN A 320 7.63 -19.75 -13.37
CA ASN A 320 7.77 -21.19 -13.50
C ASN A 320 6.83 -21.74 -14.59
N ARG A 321 7.22 -21.56 -15.85
CA ARG A 321 6.50 -22.11 -17.01
C ARG A 321 7.31 -23.24 -17.64
N PRO A 322 6.66 -24.35 -18.11
CA PRO A 322 7.36 -25.44 -18.77
C PRO A 322 8.17 -25.01 -20.01
N SER A 323 7.76 -23.91 -20.66
CA SER A 323 8.43 -23.36 -21.86
C SER A 323 9.66 -22.50 -21.53
N VAL A 324 9.90 -22.16 -20.26
CA VAL A 324 11.05 -21.36 -19.85
C VAL A 324 12.14 -22.30 -19.31
N PRO A 325 13.29 -22.40 -19.97
CA PRO A 325 14.41 -23.23 -19.48
C PRO A 325 14.85 -22.77 -18.09
N ARG A 326 14.98 -23.70 -17.17
CA ARG A 326 15.59 -23.40 -15.86
C ARG A 326 17.10 -23.32 -16.01
N ARG A 327 17.69 -22.46 -15.21
CA ARG A 327 19.14 -22.28 -15.08
C ARG A 327 19.61 -22.93 -13.79
N ASP A 328 20.81 -23.49 -13.83
CA ASP A 328 21.48 -24.05 -12.68
C ASP A 328 22.58 -23.11 -12.18
N VAL A 329 23.00 -23.31 -10.92
CA VAL A 329 24.14 -22.57 -10.36
C VAL A 329 25.40 -22.88 -11.17
N GLY A 330 26.10 -21.84 -11.61
CA GLY A 330 27.27 -21.91 -12.47
C GLY A 330 26.99 -21.66 -13.96
N ASP A 331 25.73 -21.59 -14.36
CA ASP A 331 25.38 -21.26 -15.75
C ASP A 331 25.82 -19.83 -16.09
N ALA A 332 26.49 -19.68 -17.25
CA ALA A 332 26.80 -18.40 -17.84
C ALA A 332 25.56 -17.88 -18.59
N VAL A 333 25.10 -16.69 -18.22
CA VAL A 333 23.87 -16.11 -18.72
C VAL A 333 24.06 -14.66 -19.14
N SER A 334 23.15 -14.17 -20.01
CA SER A 334 23.01 -12.77 -20.35
C SER A 334 21.66 -12.27 -19.81
N LEU A 335 21.70 -11.13 -19.11
CA LEU A 335 20.53 -10.43 -18.58
C LEU A 335 20.21 -9.26 -19.49
N TRP A 336 18.97 -9.11 -19.87
CA TRP A 336 18.53 -7.98 -20.66
C TRP A 336 17.13 -7.51 -20.23
N TRP A 337 16.76 -6.31 -20.62
CA TRP A 337 15.46 -5.69 -20.30
C TRP A 337 15.06 -4.70 -21.39
N ARG A 338 13.79 -4.34 -21.39
CA ARG A 338 13.26 -3.32 -22.29
C ARG A 338 13.59 -1.92 -21.75
N ASP A 339 13.68 -0.93 -22.65
CA ASP A 339 14.01 0.45 -22.27
C ASP A 339 13.00 1.07 -21.29
N ASP A 340 11.71 0.63 -21.35
CA ASP A 340 10.65 1.05 -20.45
C ASP A 340 10.63 0.32 -19.09
N ALA A 341 11.55 -0.59 -18.87
CA ALA A 341 11.61 -1.43 -17.67
C ALA A 341 12.33 -0.77 -16.47
N VAL A 342 13.04 0.32 -16.70
CA VAL A 342 13.86 0.99 -15.68
C VAL A 342 13.26 2.35 -15.28
N ALA A 343 13.38 2.67 -14.00
CA ALA A 343 13.11 4.01 -13.48
C ALA A 343 14.40 4.66 -12.98
N VAL A 344 14.56 5.97 -13.21
CA VAL A 344 15.69 6.73 -12.70
C VAL A 344 15.38 7.23 -11.29
N VAL A 345 16.27 6.94 -10.36
CA VAL A 345 16.18 7.42 -8.97
C VAL A 345 17.49 8.11 -8.56
N PRO A 346 17.45 9.06 -7.65
CA PRO A 346 18.67 9.64 -7.08
C PRO A 346 19.60 8.56 -6.50
N ALA A 347 20.94 8.78 -6.61
CA ALA A 347 21.98 7.83 -6.18
C ALA A 347 21.94 7.53 -4.69
#